data_ab62dfbc7d6e134de6b399a54406ba57
#
_entry.id   ab62dfbc7d6e134de6b399a54406ba57
#
_cell.length_a   1.000
_cell.length_b   1.000
_cell.length_c   1.000
_cell.angle_alpha   90.00
_cell.angle_beta   90.00
_cell.angle_gamma   90.00
#
_symmetry.space_group_name_H-M   'P 1'
#
loop_
_entity.id
_entity.type
_entity.pdbx_description
1 polymer ?
#
loop_
_entity_poly.entity_id
_entity_poly.type
_entity_poly.pdbx_seq_one_letter_code
_entity_poly.pdbx_strand_id
1 'polypeptide(L)'
;MNNKRINMIPEEIEADMERIISEELECYLHHELGETYVGSLLGEEWKELLCLLPQTRFEHLIRGIKDIMADTTEKGMLWHIIKHRKIGSLGFYVSQLGGTRRVIFTDIYDAYKGFIKTGDISLIDNARKAGYEKVKDYSLRLLEIYKKKEEMGIGWVRQRIEEMFVLS
;
A
#
# COMPACT_ATOMS: atom_id res chain seq x y z
N MET A 1 3.93 -39.20 -14.66
CA MET A 1 4.05 -37.99 -13.83
C MET A 1 4.06 -38.43 -12.38
N ASN A 2 5.25 -38.46 -11.75
CA ASN A 2 5.40 -38.89 -10.34
C ASN A 2 4.98 -37.73 -9.44
N ASN A 3 3.76 -37.79 -8.87
CA ASN A 3 3.35 -36.97 -7.75
C ASN A 3 4.14 -37.43 -6.52
N LYS A 4 5.33 -36.87 -6.30
CA LYS A 4 5.98 -36.93 -4.99
C LYS A 4 5.09 -36.11 -4.04
N ARG A 5 4.21 -36.76 -3.30
CA ARG A 5 3.62 -36.19 -2.08
C ARG A 5 4.81 -35.86 -1.18
N ILE A 6 5.03 -34.59 -0.95
CA ILE A 6 5.97 -34.13 0.07
C ILE A 6 5.32 -34.54 1.39
N ASN A 7 5.75 -35.65 1.97
CA ASN A 7 5.39 -36.05 3.32
C ASN A 7 6.26 -35.17 4.26
N MET A 8 5.84 -33.93 4.50
CA MET A 8 6.41 -33.14 5.58
C MET A 8 5.95 -33.74 6.91
N ILE A 9 6.88 -33.94 7.85
CA ILE A 9 6.57 -34.37 9.21
C ILE A 9 5.80 -33.20 9.89
N PRO A 10 4.80 -33.47 10.76
CA PRO A 10 4.03 -32.43 11.43
C PRO A 10 4.89 -31.35 12.13
N GLU A 11 5.98 -31.74 12.77
CA GLU A 11 6.93 -30.84 13.46
C GLU A 11 7.66 -29.90 12.49
N GLU A 12 8.00 -30.33 11.27
CA GLU A 12 8.61 -29.48 10.23
C GLU A 12 7.60 -28.45 9.70
N ILE A 13 6.32 -28.85 9.59
CA ILE A 13 5.25 -27.94 9.17
C ILE A 13 5.03 -26.86 10.24
N GLU A 14 5.04 -27.24 11.52
CA GLU A 14 4.86 -26.32 12.64
C GLU A 14 5.99 -25.28 12.69
N ALA A 15 7.25 -25.72 12.60
CA ALA A 15 8.42 -24.85 12.57
C ALA A 15 8.41 -23.88 11.37
N ASP A 16 8.02 -24.35 10.18
CA ASP A 16 7.91 -23.51 8.99
C ASP A 16 6.76 -22.49 9.13
N MET A 17 5.64 -22.87 9.73
CA MET A 17 4.53 -21.97 10.01
C MET A 17 4.93 -20.88 11.02
N GLU A 18 5.58 -21.24 12.12
CA GLU A 18 6.07 -20.28 13.12
C GLU A 18 7.03 -19.26 12.48
N ARG A 19 7.93 -19.72 11.62
CA ARG A 19 8.86 -18.86 10.89
C ARG A 19 8.12 -17.88 9.96
N ILE A 20 7.16 -18.37 9.17
CA ILE A 20 6.36 -17.53 8.28
C ILE A 20 5.56 -16.50 9.07
N ILE A 21 4.90 -16.92 10.16
CA ILE A 21 4.14 -16.02 11.03
C ILE A 21 5.03 -14.92 11.59
N SER A 22 6.23 -15.27 12.08
CA SER A 22 7.18 -14.29 12.62
C SER A 22 7.64 -13.29 11.56
N GLU A 23 7.96 -13.76 10.36
CA GLU A 23 8.39 -12.90 9.24
C GLU A 23 7.28 -11.92 8.82
N GLU A 24 6.03 -12.40 8.71
CA GLU A 24 4.89 -11.57 8.32
C GLU A 24 4.49 -10.60 9.44
N LEU A 25 4.60 -11.01 10.72
CA LEU A 25 4.32 -10.12 11.85
C LEU A 25 5.25 -8.88 11.83
N GLU A 26 6.53 -9.05 11.53
CA GLU A 26 7.45 -7.93 11.36
C GLU A 26 7.04 -7.02 10.19
N CYS A 27 6.59 -7.59 9.08
CA CYS A 27 6.11 -6.82 7.95
C CYS A 27 4.87 -5.98 8.32
N TYR A 28 3.90 -6.57 9.02
CA TYR A 28 2.73 -5.85 9.53
C TYR A 28 3.10 -4.77 10.53
N LEU A 29 4.06 -5.01 11.42
CA LEU A 29 4.56 -3.98 12.33
C LEU A 29 5.09 -2.76 11.56
N HIS A 30 5.79 -2.98 10.45
CA HIS A 30 6.26 -1.89 9.59
C HIS A 30 5.13 -1.21 8.81
N HIS A 31 4.03 -1.91 8.49
CA HIS A 31 2.81 -1.28 7.99
C HIS A 31 2.25 -0.28 9.01
N GLU A 32 2.06 -0.70 10.26
CA GLU A 32 1.55 0.16 11.34
C GLU A 32 2.47 1.37 11.65
N LEU A 33 3.79 1.15 11.62
CA LEU A 33 4.76 2.25 11.75
C LEU A 33 4.65 3.25 10.60
N GLY A 34 4.49 2.75 9.37
CA GLY A 34 4.24 3.57 8.18
C GLY A 34 2.93 4.35 8.30
N GLU A 35 1.84 3.70 8.74
CA GLU A 35 0.54 4.33 8.98
C GLU A 35 0.61 5.44 10.02
N THR A 36 1.31 5.20 11.13
CA THR A 36 1.52 6.19 12.19
C THR A 36 2.29 7.40 11.66
N TYR A 37 3.36 7.15 10.91
CA TYR A 37 4.17 8.21 10.30
C TYR A 37 3.36 9.04 9.30
N VAL A 38 2.66 8.39 8.37
CA VAL A 38 1.82 9.06 7.37
C VAL A 38 0.64 9.77 8.00
N GLY A 39 0.03 9.18 9.04
CA GLY A 39 -1.03 9.83 9.81
C GLY A 39 -0.58 11.16 10.42
N SER A 40 0.66 11.21 10.92
CA SER A 40 1.26 12.46 11.44
C SER A 40 1.54 13.49 10.34
N LEU A 41 1.90 13.04 9.12
CA LEU A 41 2.14 13.93 7.98
C LEU A 41 0.85 14.54 7.41
N LEU A 42 -0.21 13.74 7.31
CA LEU A 42 -1.48 14.15 6.71
C LEU A 42 -2.37 14.95 7.69
N GLY A 43 -2.20 14.74 8.99
CA GLY A 43 -2.86 15.48 10.04
C GLY A 43 -4.37 15.23 10.19
N GLU A 44 -5.04 16.10 10.96
CA GLU A 44 -6.48 15.98 11.24
C GLU A 44 -7.34 16.26 10.01
N GLU A 45 -6.90 17.15 9.12
CA GLU A 45 -7.62 17.47 7.87
C GLU A 45 -7.89 16.21 7.02
N TRP A 46 -6.99 15.23 7.03
CA TRP A 46 -7.19 13.97 6.33
C TRP A 46 -8.29 13.11 6.93
N LYS A 47 -8.38 13.07 8.25
CA LYS A 47 -9.44 12.34 8.95
C LYS A 47 -10.81 12.98 8.70
N GLU A 48 -10.86 14.32 8.75
CA GLU A 48 -12.07 15.07 8.45
C GLU A 48 -12.51 14.89 6.99
N LEU A 49 -11.56 14.88 6.05
CA LEU A 49 -11.84 14.58 4.63
C LEU A 49 -12.49 13.21 4.46
N LEU A 50 -11.98 12.17 5.13
CA LEU A 50 -12.60 10.84 5.11
C LEU A 50 -14.03 10.85 5.66
N CYS A 51 -14.29 11.63 6.71
CA CYS A 51 -15.63 11.78 7.28
C CYS A 51 -16.65 12.45 6.33
N LEU A 52 -16.19 13.16 5.30
CA LEU A 52 -17.07 13.74 4.29
C LEU A 52 -17.59 12.73 3.25
N LEU A 53 -16.96 11.56 3.16
CA LEU A 53 -17.19 10.58 2.08
C LEU A 53 -17.60 9.20 2.60
N PRO A 54 -18.43 9.07 3.67
CA PRO A 54 -18.70 7.79 4.29
C PRO A 54 -19.38 6.84 3.31
N GLN A 55 -18.93 5.59 3.30
CA GLN A 55 -19.49 4.47 2.51
C GLN A 55 -19.48 4.71 0.99
N THR A 56 -18.57 5.55 0.48
CA THR A 56 -18.41 5.80 -0.96
C THR A 56 -17.19 5.09 -1.52
N ARG A 57 -17.15 4.89 -2.85
CA ARG A 57 -15.96 4.41 -3.56
C ARG A 57 -14.74 5.33 -3.33
N PHE A 58 -14.97 6.61 -3.09
CA PHE A 58 -13.91 7.60 -2.86
C PHE A 58 -13.32 7.47 -1.46
N GLU A 59 -14.08 7.11 -0.44
CA GLU A 59 -13.53 6.75 0.87
C GLU A 59 -12.52 5.61 0.74
N HIS A 60 -12.88 4.53 0.04
CA HIS A 60 -11.98 3.39 -0.17
C HIS A 60 -10.72 3.79 -0.96
N LEU A 61 -10.87 4.68 -1.94
CA LEU A 61 -9.76 5.19 -2.73
C LEU A 61 -8.79 6.02 -1.87
N ILE A 62 -9.31 6.94 -1.06
CA ILE A 62 -8.52 7.80 -0.17
C ILE A 62 -7.82 6.99 0.92
N ARG A 63 -8.48 5.96 1.46
CA ARG A 63 -7.84 4.99 2.37
C ARG A 63 -6.72 4.24 1.66
N GLY A 64 -6.96 3.74 0.45
CA GLY A 64 -5.95 3.05 -0.34
C GLY A 64 -4.73 3.91 -0.68
N ILE A 65 -4.91 5.22 -0.90
CA ILE A 65 -3.81 6.18 -1.06
C ILE A 65 -2.97 6.24 0.21
N LYS A 66 -3.60 6.37 1.39
CA LYS A 66 -2.90 6.40 2.68
C LYS A 66 -2.15 5.10 2.94
N ASP A 67 -2.79 3.95 2.70
CA ASP A 67 -2.17 2.62 2.90
C ASP A 67 -0.92 2.45 2.03
N ILE A 68 -1.00 2.80 0.72
CA ILE A 68 0.16 2.72 -0.17
C ILE A 68 1.24 3.71 0.25
N MET A 69 0.86 4.92 0.67
CA MET A 69 1.82 5.88 1.19
C MET A 69 2.54 5.33 2.42
N ALA A 70 1.80 4.69 3.35
CA ALA A 70 2.35 4.05 4.53
C ALA A 70 3.33 2.93 4.17
N ASP A 71 2.93 2.01 3.28
CA ASP A 71 3.75 0.88 2.87
C ASP A 71 5.03 1.30 2.13
N THR A 72 4.98 2.40 1.39
CA THR A 72 6.07 2.85 0.51
C THR A 72 7.06 3.81 1.16
N THR A 73 6.80 4.34 2.38
CA THR A 73 7.77 5.17 3.12
C THR A 73 9.03 4.37 3.47
N GLU A 74 10.08 5.08 3.91
CA GLU A 74 11.31 4.46 4.44
C GLU A 74 11.13 3.80 5.82
N LYS A 75 9.94 3.85 6.40
CA LYS A 75 9.54 3.15 7.63
C LYS A 75 8.51 2.06 7.36
N GLY A 76 7.98 2.01 6.13
CA GLY A 76 6.87 1.18 5.75
C GLY A 76 7.23 -0.27 5.42
N MET A 77 6.19 -1.07 5.24
CA MET A 77 6.29 -2.52 5.02
C MET A 77 7.16 -2.85 3.79
N LEU A 78 6.93 -2.22 2.65
CA LEU A 78 7.62 -2.55 1.41
C LEU A 78 9.12 -2.21 1.48
N TRP A 79 9.48 -1.10 2.15
CA TRP A 79 10.88 -0.77 2.39
C TRP A 79 11.56 -1.81 3.28
N HIS A 80 10.88 -2.27 4.36
CA HIS A 80 11.39 -3.32 5.25
C HIS A 80 11.64 -4.63 4.48
N ILE A 81 10.66 -5.06 3.66
CA ILE A 81 10.75 -6.25 2.82
C ILE A 81 11.98 -6.18 1.89
N ILE A 82 12.18 -5.05 1.21
CA ILE A 82 13.30 -4.83 0.28
C ILE A 82 14.64 -4.85 1.03
N LYS A 83 14.74 -4.09 2.11
CA LYS A 83 15.98 -3.96 2.89
C LYS A 83 16.45 -5.28 3.47
N HIS A 84 15.55 -6.11 3.95
CA HIS A 84 15.85 -7.40 4.56
C HIS A 84 15.73 -8.58 3.59
N ARG A 85 15.49 -8.31 2.30
CA ARG A 85 15.34 -9.31 1.23
C ARG A 85 14.33 -10.42 1.57
N LYS A 86 13.21 -10.06 2.18
CA LYS A 86 12.12 -10.98 2.52
C LYS A 86 11.30 -11.33 1.27
N ILE A 87 11.84 -12.21 0.43
CA ILE A 87 11.26 -12.50 -0.90
C ILE A 87 9.87 -13.17 -0.80
N GLY A 88 9.67 -14.03 0.21
CA GLY A 88 8.36 -14.63 0.48
C GLY A 88 7.31 -13.56 0.80
N SER A 89 7.62 -12.67 1.72
CA SER A 89 6.75 -11.55 2.10
C SER A 89 6.51 -10.57 0.94
N LEU A 90 7.48 -10.38 0.02
CA LEU A 90 7.27 -9.59 -1.19
C LEU A 90 6.18 -10.20 -2.09
N GLY A 91 6.24 -11.51 -2.31
CA GLY A 91 5.22 -12.23 -3.08
C GLY A 91 3.85 -12.12 -2.41
N PHE A 92 3.81 -12.25 -1.09
CA PHE A 92 2.60 -12.11 -0.29
C PHE A 92 2.02 -10.69 -0.41
N TYR A 93 2.84 -9.66 -0.21
CA TYR A 93 2.46 -8.26 -0.37
C TYR A 93 1.82 -7.99 -1.73
N VAL A 94 2.49 -8.37 -2.82
CA VAL A 94 1.98 -8.13 -4.18
C VAL A 94 0.67 -8.90 -4.44
N SER A 95 0.54 -10.13 -3.92
CA SER A 95 -0.67 -10.93 -4.09
C SER A 95 -1.89 -10.38 -3.35
N GLN A 96 -1.67 -9.68 -2.22
CA GLN A 96 -2.74 -9.08 -1.41
C GLN A 96 -3.15 -7.67 -1.85
N LEU A 97 -2.42 -7.05 -2.78
CA LEU A 97 -2.85 -5.78 -3.34
C LEU A 97 -4.12 -5.96 -4.17
N GLY A 98 -5.27 -5.68 -3.57
CA GLY A 98 -6.59 -5.80 -4.19
C GLY A 98 -7.32 -4.46 -4.30
N GLY A 99 -8.45 -4.47 -5.02
CA GLY A 99 -9.35 -3.33 -5.11
C GLY A 99 -8.65 -2.04 -5.58
N THR A 100 -8.91 -0.96 -4.87
CA THR A 100 -8.38 0.38 -5.17
C THR A 100 -6.85 0.45 -5.07
N ARG A 101 -6.22 -0.25 -4.12
CA ARG A 101 -4.76 -0.28 -4.00
C ARG A 101 -4.08 -0.84 -5.25
N ARG A 102 -4.68 -1.85 -5.86
CA ARG A 102 -4.18 -2.42 -7.13
C ARG A 102 -4.20 -1.42 -8.27
N VAL A 103 -5.25 -0.60 -8.35
CA VAL A 103 -5.39 0.43 -9.39
C VAL A 103 -4.40 1.58 -9.18
N ILE A 104 -4.20 1.99 -7.92
CA ILE A 104 -3.29 3.08 -7.58
C ILE A 104 -1.83 2.68 -7.80
N PHE A 105 -1.46 1.45 -7.45
CA PHE A 105 -0.07 0.99 -7.43
C PHE A 105 0.18 -0.13 -8.45
N THR A 106 -0.22 0.07 -9.70
CA THR A 106 -0.06 -0.88 -10.81
C THR A 106 1.39 -1.21 -11.10
N ASP A 107 2.29 -0.22 -11.02
CA ASP A 107 3.70 -0.35 -11.40
C ASP A 107 4.45 -1.42 -10.61
N ILE A 108 3.98 -1.73 -9.38
CA ILE A 108 4.59 -2.77 -8.54
C ILE A 108 4.47 -4.18 -9.17
N TYR A 109 3.41 -4.44 -9.94
CA TYR A 109 3.22 -5.74 -10.59
C TYR A 109 4.23 -5.97 -11.71
N ASP A 110 4.52 -4.96 -12.50
CA ASP A 110 5.50 -5.06 -13.58
C ASP A 110 6.91 -5.10 -13.03
N ALA A 111 7.19 -4.33 -11.97
CA ALA A 111 8.43 -4.42 -11.22
C ALA A 111 8.62 -5.83 -10.63
N TYR A 112 7.58 -6.42 -10.04
CA TYR A 112 7.63 -7.77 -9.49
C TYR A 112 7.87 -8.84 -10.57
N LYS A 113 7.20 -8.75 -11.72
CA LYS A 113 7.47 -9.64 -12.87
C LYS A 113 8.91 -9.52 -13.36
N GLY A 114 9.44 -8.30 -13.42
CA GLY A 114 10.83 -8.03 -13.75
C GLY A 114 11.79 -8.65 -12.74
N PHE A 115 11.53 -8.44 -11.46
CA PHE A 115 12.31 -9.02 -10.36
C PHE A 115 12.34 -10.55 -10.41
N ILE A 116 11.20 -11.23 -10.62
CA ILE A 116 11.15 -12.70 -10.73
C ILE A 116 12.02 -13.22 -11.88
N LYS A 117 12.15 -12.46 -12.99
CA LYS A 117 12.96 -12.86 -14.15
C LYS A 117 14.45 -12.60 -13.95
N THR A 118 14.81 -11.54 -13.26
CA THR A 118 16.20 -11.03 -13.21
C THR A 118 16.87 -11.17 -11.84
N GLY A 119 16.10 -11.32 -10.76
CA GLY A 119 16.60 -11.25 -9.39
C GLY A 119 16.94 -9.82 -8.93
N ASP A 120 16.70 -8.81 -9.76
CA ASP A 120 17.07 -7.43 -9.47
C ASP A 120 16.03 -6.74 -8.56
N ILE A 121 16.34 -6.68 -7.26
CA ILE A 121 15.49 -6.06 -6.24
C ILE A 121 15.36 -4.54 -6.43
N SER A 122 16.25 -3.91 -7.18
CA SER A 122 16.19 -2.47 -7.44
C SER A 122 14.95 -2.08 -8.24
N LEU A 123 14.39 -2.99 -9.03
CA LEU A 123 13.12 -2.79 -9.74
C LEU A 123 11.98 -2.52 -8.76
N ILE A 124 11.94 -3.27 -7.65
CA ILE A 124 10.93 -3.12 -6.60
C ILE A 124 11.14 -1.80 -5.84
N ASP A 125 12.40 -1.45 -5.49
CA ASP A 125 12.67 -0.20 -4.79
C ASP A 125 12.35 1.04 -5.64
N ASN A 126 12.61 0.98 -6.94
CA ASN A 126 12.23 2.05 -7.87
C ASN A 126 10.70 2.20 -7.96
N ALA A 127 9.96 1.10 -8.06
CA ALA A 127 8.50 1.12 -8.05
C ALA A 127 7.97 1.66 -6.70
N ARG A 128 8.58 1.27 -5.57
CA ARG A 128 8.23 1.79 -4.24
C ARG A 128 8.37 3.31 -4.18
N LYS A 129 9.52 3.83 -4.61
CA LYS A 129 9.79 5.29 -4.62
C LYS A 129 8.82 6.04 -5.51
N ALA A 130 8.61 5.56 -6.74
CA ALA A 130 7.65 6.16 -7.67
C ALA A 130 6.21 6.12 -7.12
N GLY A 131 5.82 5.00 -6.51
CA GLY A 131 4.53 4.83 -5.84
C GLY A 131 4.34 5.83 -4.70
N TYR A 132 5.37 6.02 -3.86
CA TYR A 132 5.34 7.01 -2.78
C TYR A 132 5.09 8.43 -3.30
N GLU A 133 5.86 8.88 -4.29
CA GLU A 133 5.72 10.23 -4.85
C GLU A 133 4.35 10.43 -5.50
N LYS A 134 3.84 9.42 -6.21
CA LYS A 134 2.50 9.44 -6.81
C LYS A 134 1.40 9.62 -5.78
N VAL A 135 1.39 8.81 -4.72
CA VAL A 135 0.33 8.90 -3.69
C VAL A 135 0.47 10.11 -2.80
N LYS A 136 1.69 10.62 -2.62
CA LYS A 136 1.97 11.89 -1.95
C LYS A 136 1.37 13.07 -2.74
N ASP A 137 1.54 13.11 -4.06
CA ASP A 137 0.90 14.12 -4.92
C ASP A 137 -0.63 14.06 -4.81
N TYR A 138 -1.21 12.85 -4.87
CA TYR A 138 -2.65 12.67 -4.68
C TYR A 138 -3.11 13.18 -3.31
N SER A 139 -2.36 12.90 -2.25
CA SER A 139 -2.69 13.34 -0.90
C SER A 139 -2.68 14.86 -0.76
N LEU A 140 -1.68 15.52 -1.33
CA LEU A 140 -1.59 16.99 -1.31
C LEU A 140 -2.75 17.64 -2.06
N ARG A 141 -3.08 17.13 -3.25
CA ARG A 141 -4.22 17.63 -4.05
C ARG A 141 -5.55 17.44 -3.33
N LEU A 142 -5.75 16.30 -2.69
CA LEU A 142 -6.95 16.02 -1.91
C LEU A 142 -7.11 17.00 -0.74
N LEU A 143 -6.01 17.28 -0.02
CA LEU A 143 -6.02 18.26 1.06
C LEU A 143 -6.24 19.69 0.54
N GLU A 144 -5.69 20.07 -0.61
CA GLU A 144 -5.96 21.36 -1.24
C GLU A 144 -7.43 21.53 -1.61
N ILE A 145 -8.07 20.49 -2.16
CA ILE A 145 -9.51 20.48 -2.45
C ILE A 145 -10.29 20.61 -1.13
N TYR A 146 -9.92 19.85 -0.11
CA TYR A 146 -10.59 19.86 1.18
C TYR A 146 -10.54 21.24 1.87
N LYS A 147 -9.40 21.94 1.83
CA LYS A 147 -9.21 23.27 2.43
C LYS A 147 -10.18 24.34 1.89
N LYS A 148 -10.72 24.11 0.71
CA LYS A 148 -11.72 25.02 0.11
C LYS A 148 -13.16 24.75 0.57
N LYS A 149 -13.38 23.82 1.52
CA LYS A 149 -14.71 23.41 1.97
C LYS A 149 -15.57 24.57 2.51
N GLU A 150 -14.93 25.50 3.25
CA GLU A 150 -15.64 26.63 3.86
C GLU A 150 -16.06 27.67 2.83
N GLU A 151 -15.27 27.87 1.78
CA GLU A 151 -15.53 28.82 0.70
C GLU A 151 -16.50 28.26 -0.33
N MET A 152 -16.30 27.02 -0.76
CA MET A 152 -16.97 26.41 -1.91
C MET A 152 -18.10 25.44 -1.53
N GLY A 153 -18.15 25.01 -0.29
CA GLY A 153 -19.11 24.05 0.22
C GLY A 153 -18.75 22.59 -0.03
N ILE A 154 -19.34 21.70 0.77
CA ILE A 154 -19.04 20.23 0.76
C ILE A 154 -19.40 19.59 -0.59
N GLY A 155 -20.47 20.04 -1.26
CA GLY A 155 -20.88 19.53 -2.57
C GLY A 155 -19.79 19.73 -3.61
N TRP A 156 -19.17 20.90 -3.65
CA TRP A 156 -18.04 21.19 -4.53
C TRP A 156 -16.82 20.30 -4.24
N VAL A 157 -16.49 20.11 -2.95
CA VAL A 157 -15.36 19.22 -2.56
C VAL A 157 -15.59 17.82 -3.09
N ARG A 158 -16.79 17.24 -2.90
CA ARG A 158 -17.14 15.91 -3.41
C ARG A 158 -16.98 15.82 -4.92
N GLN A 159 -17.54 16.79 -5.64
CA GLN A 159 -17.46 16.83 -7.11
C GLN A 159 -16.01 16.90 -7.58
N ARG A 160 -15.16 17.74 -6.96
CA ARG A 160 -13.74 17.87 -7.33
C ARG A 160 -12.93 16.60 -7.07
N ILE A 161 -13.22 15.89 -5.99
CA ILE A 161 -12.62 14.58 -5.73
C ILE A 161 -13.04 13.57 -6.81
N GLU A 162 -14.30 13.56 -7.20
CA GLU A 162 -14.79 12.71 -8.29
C GLU A 162 -14.07 12.99 -9.61
N GLU A 163 -14.00 14.25 -10.01
CA GLU A 163 -13.33 14.68 -11.24
C GLU A 163 -11.84 14.27 -11.25
N MET A 164 -11.15 14.41 -10.12
CA MET A 164 -9.74 14.05 -10.01
C MET A 164 -9.46 12.58 -10.35
N PHE A 165 -10.38 11.66 -10.04
CA PHE A 165 -10.20 10.23 -10.24
C PHE A 165 -10.95 9.64 -11.45
N VAL A 166 -11.80 10.41 -12.09
CA VAL A 166 -12.45 10.00 -13.37
C VAL A 166 -11.55 10.36 -14.56
N LEU A 167 -10.71 11.38 -14.41
CA LEU A 167 -9.82 11.88 -15.47
C LEU A 167 -8.38 11.33 -15.38
N SER A 168 -8.05 10.51 -14.38
CA SER A 168 -6.75 9.85 -14.18
C SER A 168 -6.84 8.36 -14.50
#